data_e14aa6005a4c7d465c3edd3396367d4a
#
_entry.id   e14aa6005a4c7d465c3edd3396367d4a
#
_cell.length_a   1.000
_cell.length_b   1.000
_cell.length_c   1.000
_cell.angle_alpha   90.00
_cell.angle_beta   90.00
_cell.angle_gamma   90.00
#
_symmetry.space_group_name_H-M   'P 1'
#
loop_
_entity.id
_entity.type
_entity.pdbx_description
1 polymer ?
#
loop_
_entity_poly.entity_id
_entity_poly.type
_entity_poly.pdbx_seq_one_letter_code
_entity_poly.pdbx_strand_id
1 'polypeptide(L)'
;KQGLFNEAFDAFQLLRPTVVEETVNKASTRLAINNPDLSSLIDAIQIAERERDAANIELSYETSLPDDQRSKLIEDKLILKKKIAYVRILQLNQKINKEFPGYSKLIAPKTLETTNFRERLGATEGVVSFITGEKSSFVLLIRRNGLFIGQINEGEDSISESVQELRKALVIQAGSVNEFDQSLAFSLHNRLFGGIQSKLADLNHLIIIPTGPLASLPFALLIDSEPKSDRYSEASWLVNRVAISHSPSLNTFYSQRTIAPAKKPIKPLLAFGNPSLSGFDVQKDEKNASNSPLSALASSCRKVGPAS
;
A
#
# COMPACT_ATOMS: atom_id res chain seq x y z
N LYS A 1 -26.16 -7.83 -14.11
CA LYS A 1 -25.53 -7.46 -12.81
C LYS A 1 -24.16 -8.10 -12.62
N GLN A 2 -23.99 -9.42 -12.94
CA GLN A 2 -22.71 -10.12 -12.77
C GLN A 2 -21.58 -9.49 -13.63
N GLY A 3 -21.88 -9.08 -14.86
CA GLY A 3 -20.91 -8.43 -15.75
C GLY A 3 -20.31 -7.15 -15.16
N LEU A 4 -21.15 -6.25 -14.64
CA LEU A 4 -20.72 -5.01 -14.00
C LEU A 4 -19.83 -5.22 -12.78
N PHE A 5 -20.06 -6.27 -12.01
CA PHE A 5 -19.19 -6.60 -10.86
C PHE A 5 -17.81 -7.12 -11.29
N ASN A 6 -17.75 -7.89 -12.38
CA ASN A 6 -16.49 -8.34 -12.93
C ASN A 6 -15.69 -7.16 -13.51
N GLU A 7 -16.33 -6.28 -14.28
CA GLU A 7 -15.71 -5.05 -14.78
C GLU A 7 -15.16 -4.15 -13.65
N ALA A 8 -15.94 -4.01 -12.58
CA ALA A 8 -15.45 -3.26 -11.41
C ALA A 8 -14.27 -3.96 -10.73
N PHE A 9 -14.33 -5.28 -10.57
CA PHE A 9 -13.20 -6.05 -10.02
C PHE A 9 -11.93 -5.89 -10.87
N ASP A 10 -12.08 -5.93 -12.19
CA ASP A 10 -10.97 -5.70 -13.13
C ASP A 10 -10.44 -4.27 -13.02
N ALA A 11 -11.32 -3.27 -12.90
CA ALA A 11 -10.92 -1.89 -12.68
C ALA A 11 -10.11 -1.71 -11.38
N PHE A 12 -10.53 -2.34 -10.28
CA PHE A 12 -9.79 -2.30 -9.02
C PHE A 12 -8.41 -2.98 -9.09
N GLN A 13 -8.24 -3.96 -9.98
CA GLN A 13 -6.94 -4.58 -10.23
C GLN A 13 -6.02 -3.71 -11.09
N LEU A 14 -6.58 -2.99 -12.06
CA LEU A 14 -5.82 -2.25 -13.07
C LEU A 14 -5.44 -0.83 -12.61
N LEU A 15 -6.25 -0.22 -11.75
CA LEU A 15 -6.14 1.21 -11.46
C LEU A 15 -4.91 1.59 -10.62
N ARG A 16 -4.30 0.68 -9.88
CA ARG A 16 -2.97 0.92 -9.25
C ARG A 16 -2.28 -0.39 -8.86
N PRO A 17 -1.33 -0.88 -9.63
CA PRO A 17 -0.32 -1.77 -9.06
C PRO A 17 0.39 -1.03 -7.93
N THR A 18 0.59 -1.67 -6.78
CA THR A 18 1.39 -1.06 -5.72
C THR A 18 2.82 -0.85 -6.22
N VAL A 19 3.50 0.20 -5.76
CA VAL A 19 4.92 0.48 -6.09
C VAL A 19 5.80 -0.76 -5.86
N VAL A 20 5.48 -1.55 -4.86
CA VAL A 20 6.16 -2.81 -4.55
C VAL A 20 5.92 -3.87 -5.65
N GLU A 21 4.68 -4.05 -6.09
CA GLU A 21 4.31 -5.01 -7.13
C GLU A 21 4.93 -4.63 -8.47
N GLU A 22 4.92 -3.35 -8.79
CA GLU A 22 5.56 -2.78 -9.97
C GLU A 22 7.08 -2.96 -9.94
N THR A 23 7.71 -2.73 -8.78
CA THR A 23 9.16 -2.91 -8.59
C THR A 23 9.56 -4.38 -8.67
N VAL A 24 8.79 -5.28 -8.06
CA VAL A 24 9.05 -6.74 -8.12
C VAL A 24 8.84 -7.27 -9.53
N ASN A 25 7.80 -6.83 -10.23
CA ASN A 25 7.57 -7.21 -11.63
C ASN A 25 8.70 -6.70 -12.53
N LYS A 26 9.12 -5.45 -12.37
CA LYS A 26 10.25 -4.86 -13.11
C LYS A 26 11.56 -5.60 -12.83
N ALA A 27 11.87 -5.94 -11.58
CA ALA A 27 13.08 -6.67 -11.22
C ALA A 27 13.07 -8.11 -11.74
N SER A 28 11.96 -8.83 -11.60
CA SER A 28 11.82 -10.21 -12.07
C SER A 28 11.93 -10.29 -13.60
N THR A 29 11.43 -9.29 -14.30
CA THR A 29 11.46 -9.23 -15.75
C THR A 29 12.86 -8.87 -16.27
N ARG A 30 13.61 -8.04 -15.57
CA ARG A 30 15.02 -7.75 -15.89
C ARG A 30 15.91 -8.98 -15.83
N LEU A 31 15.70 -9.83 -14.84
CA LEU A 31 16.45 -11.08 -14.68
C LEU A 31 16.10 -12.11 -15.77
N ALA A 32 14.93 -12.00 -16.39
CA ALA A 32 14.46 -12.95 -17.41
C ALA A 32 14.85 -12.57 -18.85
N ILE A 33 15.36 -11.34 -19.10
CA ILE A 33 15.51 -10.83 -20.45
C ILE A 33 16.95 -10.51 -20.80
N ASN A 34 17.52 -11.36 -21.63
CA ASN A 34 18.85 -11.18 -22.22
C ASN A 34 18.75 -10.34 -23.54
N ASN A 35 18.02 -9.20 -23.50
CA ASN A 35 17.83 -8.35 -24.67
C ASN A 35 18.27 -6.90 -24.36
N PRO A 36 19.41 -6.42 -24.92
CA PRO A 36 19.96 -5.10 -24.65
C PRO A 36 19.02 -3.94 -25.04
N ASP A 37 18.28 -4.08 -26.15
CA ASP A 37 17.40 -3.02 -26.65
C ASP A 37 16.20 -2.82 -25.71
N LEU A 38 15.62 -3.92 -25.26
CA LEU A 38 14.53 -3.87 -24.29
C LEU A 38 15.01 -3.34 -22.94
N SER A 39 16.19 -3.75 -22.48
CA SER A 39 16.80 -3.23 -21.25
C SER A 39 16.97 -1.71 -21.33
N SER A 40 17.47 -1.21 -22.45
CA SER A 40 17.63 0.22 -22.71
C SER A 40 16.30 1.00 -22.63
N LEU A 41 15.22 0.46 -23.18
CA LEU A 41 13.89 1.08 -23.11
C LEU A 41 13.33 1.08 -21.66
N ILE A 42 13.54 0.00 -20.93
CA ILE A 42 13.12 -0.10 -19.52
C ILE A 42 13.89 0.91 -18.66
N ASP A 43 15.20 1.05 -18.89
CA ASP A 43 16.03 2.03 -18.19
C ASP A 43 15.57 3.46 -18.48
N ALA A 44 15.24 3.75 -19.75
CA ALA A 44 14.69 5.06 -20.13
C ALA A 44 13.34 5.37 -19.46
N ILE A 45 12.46 4.37 -19.30
CA ILE A 45 11.20 4.54 -18.55
C ILE A 45 11.49 4.86 -17.09
N GLN A 46 12.39 4.12 -16.45
CA GLN A 46 12.73 4.35 -15.04
C GLN A 46 13.37 5.72 -14.77
N ILE A 47 14.14 6.23 -15.73
CA ILE A 47 14.66 7.59 -15.67
C ILE A 47 13.51 8.60 -15.72
N ALA A 48 12.60 8.44 -16.69
CA ALA A 48 11.45 9.34 -16.82
C ALA A 48 10.48 9.27 -15.61
N GLU A 49 10.31 8.08 -15.01
CA GLU A 49 9.54 7.92 -13.77
C GLU A 49 10.19 8.68 -12.60
N ARG A 50 11.50 8.57 -12.42
CA ARG A 50 12.23 9.33 -11.40
C ARG A 50 12.14 10.84 -11.61
N GLU A 51 12.21 11.30 -12.86
CA GLU A 51 12.05 12.72 -13.21
C GLU A 51 10.63 13.23 -12.87
N ARG A 52 9.60 12.42 -13.16
CA ARG A 52 8.21 12.72 -12.80
C ARG A 52 8.02 12.80 -11.30
N ASP A 53 8.55 11.81 -10.57
CA ASP A 53 8.36 11.69 -9.13
C ASP A 53 9.13 12.79 -8.38
N ALA A 54 10.34 13.12 -8.82
CA ALA A 54 11.09 14.26 -8.30
C ALA A 54 10.32 15.58 -8.52
N ALA A 55 9.81 15.82 -9.73
CA ALA A 55 9.01 17.01 -10.01
C ALA A 55 7.72 17.06 -9.18
N ASN A 56 7.13 15.90 -8.86
CA ASN A 56 5.94 15.82 -8.02
C ASN A 56 6.24 16.17 -6.54
N ILE A 57 7.38 15.69 -6.02
CA ILE A 57 7.84 16.01 -4.66
C ILE A 57 8.16 17.50 -4.55
N GLU A 58 8.91 18.05 -5.51
CA GLU A 58 9.23 19.47 -5.56
C GLU A 58 7.97 20.36 -5.67
N LEU A 59 6.97 19.94 -6.48
CA LEU A 59 5.69 20.64 -6.61
C LEU A 59 4.91 20.60 -5.30
N SER A 60 4.87 19.44 -4.62
CA SER A 60 4.20 19.30 -3.32
C SER A 60 4.85 20.21 -2.27
N TYR A 61 6.17 20.33 -2.28
CA TYR A 61 6.89 21.26 -1.41
C TYR A 61 6.52 22.72 -1.73
N GLU A 62 6.61 23.13 -3.00
CA GLU A 62 6.31 24.51 -3.42
C GLU A 62 4.86 24.90 -3.07
N THR A 63 3.91 24.00 -3.30
CA THR A 63 2.49 24.25 -2.95
C THR A 63 2.20 24.23 -1.45
N SER A 64 3.09 23.70 -0.63
CA SER A 64 2.97 23.72 0.83
C SER A 64 3.48 25.02 1.47
N LEU A 65 4.18 25.87 0.71
CA LEU A 65 4.67 27.16 1.19
C LEU A 65 3.51 28.16 1.38
N PRO A 66 3.65 29.14 2.31
CA PRO A 66 2.73 30.27 2.40
C PRO A 66 2.64 31.05 1.07
N ASP A 67 1.49 31.65 0.78
CA ASP A 67 1.22 32.28 -0.51
C ASP A 67 2.23 33.37 -0.90
N ASP A 68 2.80 34.06 0.07
CA ASP A 68 3.84 35.09 -0.12
C ASP A 68 5.23 34.52 -0.46
N GLN A 69 5.44 33.23 -0.25
CA GLN A 69 6.69 32.52 -0.55
C GLN A 69 6.58 31.60 -1.77
N ARG A 70 5.37 31.38 -2.29
CA ARG A 70 5.12 30.53 -3.45
C ARG A 70 5.48 31.25 -4.75
N SER A 71 6.06 30.51 -5.67
CA SER A 71 6.36 30.99 -7.01
C SER A 71 5.57 30.27 -8.07
N LYS A 72 4.57 30.93 -8.62
CA LYS A 72 3.76 30.37 -9.72
C LYS A 72 4.61 29.95 -10.92
N LEU A 73 5.69 30.65 -11.19
CA LEU A 73 6.64 30.30 -12.26
C LEU A 73 7.32 28.95 -11.99
N ILE A 74 7.67 28.66 -10.73
CA ILE A 74 8.26 27.38 -10.33
C ILE A 74 7.20 26.29 -10.43
N GLU A 75 5.99 26.52 -9.93
CA GLU A 75 4.88 25.57 -10.04
C GLU A 75 4.60 25.18 -11.50
N ASP A 76 4.44 26.17 -12.39
CA ASP A 76 4.18 25.94 -13.81
C ASP A 76 5.32 25.14 -14.49
N LYS A 77 6.58 25.45 -14.14
CA LYS A 77 7.75 24.73 -14.63
C LYS A 77 7.76 23.26 -14.16
N LEU A 78 7.40 23.00 -12.90
CA LEU A 78 7.34 21.66 -12.34
C LEU A 78 6.19 20.86 -12.94
N ILE A 79 5.03 21.48 -13.15
CA ILE A 79 3.88 20.88 -13.83
C ILE A 79 4.27 20.51 -15.27
N LEU A 80 4.96 21.39 -15.98
CA LEU A 80 5.43 21.10 -17.34
C LEU A 80 6.45 19.95 -17.34
N LYS A 81 7.42 19.96 -16.43
CA LYS A 81 8.41 18.87 -16.28
C LYS A 81 7.74 17.52 -16.03
N LYS A 82 6.77 17.48 -15.12
CA LYS A 82 5.94 16.30 -14.84
C LYS A 82 5.19 15.82 -16.08
N LYS A 83 4.59 16.73 -16.85
CA LYS A 83 3.85 16.42 -18.08
C LYS A 83 4.76 15.86 -19.18
N ILE A 84 5.93 16.41 -19.37
CA ILE A 84 6.94 15.92 -20.33
C ILE A 84 7.37 14.51 -19.97
N ALA A 85 7.71 14.27 -18.71
CA ALA A 85 8.10 12.95 -18.23
C ALA A 85 6.98 11.92 -18.44
N TYR A 86 5.73 12.29 -18.14
CA TYR A 86 4.57 11.44 -18.36
C TYR A 86 4.38 11.05 -19.85
N VAL A 87 4.45 12.04 -20.75
CA VAL A 87 4.36 11.78 -22.21
C VAL A 87 5.47 10.86 -22.68
N ARG A 88 6.70 11.05 -22.17
CA ARG A 88 7.85 10.19 -22.50
C ARG A 88 7.62 8.74 -22.04
N ILE A 89 7.09 8.54 -20.83
CA ILE A 89 6.73 7.20 -20.34
C ILE A 89 5.70 6.53 -21.26
N LEU A 90 4.66 7.26 -21.68
CA LEU A 90 3.66 6.73 -22.61
C LEU A 90 4.27 6.31 -23.95
N GLN A 91 5.13 7.14 -24.53
CA GLN A 91 5.78 6.85 -25.82
C GLN A 91 6.70 5.62 -25.71
N LEU A 92 7.48 5.51 -24.64
CA LEU A 92 8.36 4.37 -24.41
C LEU A 92 7.56 3.07 -24.20
N ASN A 93 6.47 3.12 -23.44
CA ASN A 93 5.58 1.97 -23.28
C ASN A 93 4.91 1.54 -24.59
N GLN A 94 4.48 2.50 -25.43
CA GLN A 94 3.96 2.20 -26.76
C GLN A 94 5.03 1.52 -27.65
N LYS A 95 6.28 1.98 -27.58
CA LYS A 95 7.40 1.38 -28.30
C LYS A 95 7.65 -0.05 -27.83
N ILE A 96 7.69 -0.29 -26.50
CA ILE A 96 7.84 -1.64 -25.94
C ILE A 96 6.69 -2.54 -26.38
N ASN A 97 5.45 -2.08 -26.33
CA ASN A 97 4.28 -2.86 -26.75
C ASN A 97 4.37 -3.28 -28.23
N LYS A 98 4.90 -2.40 -29.08
CA LYS A 98 5.04 -2.63 -30.51
C LYS A 98 6.22 -3.56 -30.86
N GLU A 99 7.37 -3.32 -30.25
CA GLU A 99 8.63 -3.99 -30.58
C GLU A 99 8.83 -5.29 -29.79
N PHE A 100 8.27 -5.36 -28.59
CA PHE A 100 8.42 -6.47 -27.65
C PHE A 100 7.07 -6.98 -27.08
N PRO A 101 6.14 -7.43 -27.94
CA PRO A 101 4.79 -7.82 -27.50
C PRO A 101 4.80 -9.02 -26.52
N GLY A 102 5.81 -9.89 -26.59
CA GLY A 102 6.00 -10.98 -25.63
C GLY A 102 6.31 -10.47 -24.22
N TYR A 103 7.14 -9.45 -24.11
CA TYR A 103 7.44 -8.79 -22.85
C TYR A 103 6.21 -8.08 -22.28
N SER A 104 5.49 -7.33 -23.10
CA SER A 104 4.28 -6.64 -22.67
C SER A 104 3.23 -7.60 -22.12
N LYS A 105 3.10 -8.79 -22.68
CA LYS A 105 2.23 -9.86 -22.16
C LYS A 105 2.72 -10.45 -20.83
N LEU A 106 4.03 -10.46 -20.59
CA LEU A 106 4.61 -10.96 -19.33
C LEU A 106 4.43 -9.97 -18.20
N ILE A 107 4.54 -8.67 -18.47
CA ILE A 107 4.40 -7.60 -17.45
C ILE A 107 2.97 -7.08 -17.32
N ALA A 108 2.09 -7.40 -18.29
CA ALA A 108 0.68 -7.07 -18.15
C ALA A 108 0.17 -7.68 -16.85
N PRO A 109 -0.43 -6.88 -15.96
CA PRO A 109 -1.01 -7.42 -14.74
C PRO A 109 -1.99 -8.52 -15.14
N LYS A 110 -1.71 -9.74 -14.68
CA LYS A 110 -2.65 -10.85 -14.86
C LYS A 110 -3.89 -10.50 -14.04
N THR A 111 -4.96 -10.13 -14.72
CA THR A 111 -6.24 -9.95 -14.06
C THR A 111 -6.68 -11.29 -13.46
N LEU A 112 -6.97 -11.28 -12.19
CA LEU A 112 -7.52 -12.42 -11.48
C LEU A 112 -8.99 -12.56 -11.85
N GLU A 113 -9.41 -13.77 -12.10
CA GLU A 113 -10.83 -14.03 -12.26
C GLU A 113 -11.56 -13.92 -10.92
N THR A 114 -12.64 -13.18 -10.89
CA THR A 114 -13.47 -12.94 -9.70
C THR A 114 -13.85 -14.23 -8.97
N THR A 115 -14.26 -15.25 -9.71
CA THR A 115 -14.67 -16.54 -9.14
C THR A 115 -13.52 -17.22 -8.44
N ASN A 116 -12.37 -17.34 -9.12
CA ASN A 116 -11.18 -17.97 -8.57
C ASN A 116 -10.67 -17.23 -7.32
N PHE A 117 -10.74 -15.90 -7.32
CA PHE A 117 -10.36 -15.10 -6.15
C PHE A 117 -11.28 -15.39 -4.95
N ARG A 118 -12.59 -15.35 -5.17
CA ARG A 118 -13.60 -15.57 -4.12
C ARG A 118 -13.53 -16.95 -3.47
N GLU A 119 -13.17 -17.97 -4.23
CA GLU A 119 -12.98 -19.35 -3.73
C GLU A 119 -11.83 -19.47 -2.71
N ARG A 120 -10.88 -18.52 -2.71
CA ARG A 120 -9.76 -18.47 -1.76
C ARG A 120 -10.10 -17.81 -0.42
N LEU A 121 -11.33 -17.30 -0.29
CA LEU A 121 -11.80 -16.67 0.94
C LEU A 121 -12.56 -17.65 1.82
N GLY A 122 -12.35 -17.56 3.11
CA GLY A 122 -13.19 -18.20 4.11
C GLY A 122 -14.60 -17.61 4.14
N ALA A 123 -15.55 -18.32 4.75
CA ALA A 123 -16.94 -17.87 4.81
C ALA A 123 -17.12 -16.53 5.53
N THR A 124 -16.30 -16.28 6.57
CA THR A 124 -16.30 -15.08 7.42
C THR A 124 -15.14 -14.13 7.12
N GLU A 125 -14.44 -14.32 5.98
CA GLU A 125 -13.39 -13.44 5.52
C GLU A 125 -13.93 -12.44 4.48
N GLY A 126 -13.39 -11.21 4.51
CA GLY A 126 -13.63 -10.19 3.50
C GLY A 126 -12.34 -9.47 3.11
N VAL A 127 -12.16 -9.23 1.82
CA VAL A 127 -11.09 -8.36 1.32
C VAL A 127 -11.69 -7.02 0.95
N VAL A 128 -11.14 -5.95 1.49
CA VAL A 128 -11.54 -4.58 1.18
C VAL A 128 -10.41 -3.90 0.43
N SER A 129 -10.75 -3.34 -0.72
CA SER A 129 -9.85 -2.52 -1.55
C SER A 129 -10.48 -1.15 -1.78
N PHE A 130 -9.63 -0.12 -1.87
CA PHE A 130 -10.08 1.26 -2.07
C PHE A 130 -9.52 1.81 -3.37
N ILE A 131 -10.26 2.73 -3.97
CA ILE A 131 -9.81 3.60 -5.05
C ILE A 131 -10.11 5.03 -4.61
N THR A 132 -9.09 5.85 -4.47
CA THR A 132 -9.23 7.27 -4.17
C THR A 132 -9.18 8.09 -5.46
N GLY A 133 -10.11 9.01 -5.62
CA GLY A 133 -10.17 9.95 -6.73
C GLY A 133 -10.23 11.39 -6.24
N GLU A 134 -10.19 12.36 -7.15
CA GLU A 134 -10.17 13.78 -6.80
C GLU A 134 -11.42 14.26 -6.05
N LYS A 135 -12.61 13.79 -6.45
CA LYS A 135 -13.90 14.25 -5.90
C LYS A 135 -14.67 13.17 -5.17
N SER A 136 -14.46 11.94 -5.54
CA SER A 136 -15.12 10.78 -4.94
C SER A 136 -14.21 9.58 -4.97
N SER A 137 -14.41 8.68 -4.04
CA SER A 137 -13.65 7.46 -3.88
C SER A 137 -14.61 6.27 -3.88
N PHE A 138 -14.05 5.07 -3.96
CA PHE A 138 -14.84 3.84 -3.95
C PHE A 138 -14.20 2.81 -3.04
N VAL A 139 -15.04 2.00 -2.41
CA VAL A 139 -14.66 0.82 -1.65
C VAL A 139 -15.25 -0.42 -2.31
N LEU A 140 -14.42 -1.43 -2.53
CA LEU A 140 -14.82 -2.76 -3.00
C LEU A 140 -14.63 -3.74 -1.86
N LEU A 141 -15.69 -4.42 -1.45
CA LEU A 141 -15.65 -5.56 -0.57
C LEU A 141 -15.86 -6.84 -1.38
N ILE A 142 -14.89 -7.74 -1.27
CA ILE A 142 -14.91 -9.06 -1.88
C ILE A 142 -15.12 -10.09 -0.78
N ARG A 143 -16.16 -10.89 -0.92
CA ARG A 143 -16.49 -12.00 -0.02
C ARG A 143 -16.65 -13.28 -0.84
N ARG A 144 -16.60 -14.42 -0.17
CA ARG A 144 -16.86 -15.72 -0.82
C ARG A 144 -18.21 -15.75 -1.54
N ASN A 145 -19.22 -15.10 -0.99
CA ASN A 145 -20.60 -15.09 -1.53
C ASN A 145 -20.92 -13.92 -2.46
N GLY A 146 -20.02 -12.94 -2.67
CA GLY A 146 -20.31 -11.81 -3.56
C GLY A 146 -19.26 -10.70 -3.54
N LEU A 147 -19.50 -9.73 -4.42
CA LEU A 147 -18.81 -8.44 -4.47
C LEU A 147 -19.79 -7.34 -4.12
N PHE A 148 -19.33 -6.36 -3.38
CA PHE A 148 -20.12 -5.22 -2.95
C PHE A 148 -19.28 -3.95 -3.14
N ILE A 149 -19.88 -2.93 -3.75
CA ILE A 149 -19.22 -1.66 -4.04
C ILE A 149 -19.97 -0.57 -3.29
N GLY A 150 -19.21 0.25 -2.58
CA GLY A 150 -19.69 1.46 -1.95
C GLY A 150 -19.02 2.69 -2.55
N GLN A 151 -19.79 3.75 -2.78
CA GLN A 151 -19.25 5.05 -3.12
C GLN A 151 -18.92 5.79 -1.82
N ILE A 152 -17.77 6.46 -1.83
CA ILE A 152 -17.33 7.39 -0.78
C ILE A 152 -17.40 8.78 -1.40
N ASN A 153 -18.27 9.63 -0.86
CA ASN A 153 -18.52 10.97 -1.42
C ASN A 153 -17.43 11.99 -1.05
N GLU A 154 -16.21 11.52 -1.01
CA GLU A 154 -15.03 12.32 -0.70
C GLU A 154 -13.87 11.97 -1.63
N GLY A 155 -13.09 13.00 -1.93
CA GLY A 155 -11.85 12.88 -2.68
C GLY A 155 -10.66 12.52 -1.80
N GLU A 156 -9.54 12.29 -2.45
CA GLU A 156 -8.27 11.90 -1.82
C GLU A 156 -7.78 12.93 -0.79
N ASP A 157 -7.94 14.24 -1.07
CA ASP A 157 -7.48 15.31 -0.19
C ASP A 157 -8.22 15.30 1.14
N SER A 158 -9.55 15.23 1.13
CA SER A 158 -10.37 15.18 2.35
C SER A 158 -10.08 13.94 3.21
N ILE A 159 -9.87 12.79 2.55
CA ILE A 159 -9.46 11.55 3.22
C ILE A 159 -8.06 11.73 3.83
N SER A 160 -7.13 12.34 3.10
CA SER A 160 -5.76 12.60 3.55
C SER A 160 -5.73 13.48 4.80
N GLU A 161 -6.49 14.57 4.82
CA GLU A 161 -6.62 15.46 5.98
C GLU A 161 -7.12 14.70 7.21
N SER A 162 -8.18 13.92 7.07
CA SER A 162 -8.73 13.12 8.18
C SER A 162 -7.74 12.08 8.71
N VAL A 163 -7.00 11.41 7.81
CA VAL A 163 -5.96 10.44 8.18
C VAL A 163 -4.81 11.12 8.92
N GLN A 164 -4.36 12.29 8.42
CA GLN A 164 -3.28 13.05 9.05
C GLN A 164 -3.68 13.51 10.45
N GLU A 165 -4.91 14.00 10.62
CA GLU A 165 -5.41 14.45 11.92
C GLU A 165 -5.43 13.32 12.95
N LEU A 166 -5.99 12.15 12.60
CA LEU A 166 -5.96 10.98 13.48
C LEU A 166 -4.52 10.55 13.82
N ARG A 167 -3.59 10.66 12.87
CA ARG A 167 -2.20 10.27 13.10
C ARG A 167 -1.44 11.22 14.01
N LYS A 168 -1.81 12.50 14.09
CA LYS A 168 -1.18 13.46 15.02
C LYS A 168 -1.26 12.99 16.46
N ALA A 169 -2.36 12.35 16.84
CA ALA A 169 -2.55 11.81 18.19
C ALA A 169 -1.67 10.57 18.49
N LEU A 170 -1.07 9.95 17.45
CA LEU A 170 -0.21 8.77 17.60
C LEU A 170 1.28 9.13 17.69
N VAL A 171 1.62 10.39 17.52
CA VAL A 171 3.00 10.87 17.57
C VAL A 171 3.29 11.48 18.93
N ILE A 172 4.32 10.96 19.61
CA ILE A 172 4.80 11.53 20.87
C ILE A 172 5.53 12.84 20.56
N GLN A 173 5.00 13.95 21.06
CA GLN A 173 5.63 15.28 20.93
C GLN A 173 6.05 15.78 22.31
N ALA A 174 7.33 16.07 22.49
CA ALA A 174 7.89 16.59 23.74
C ALA A 174 7.52 15.76 25.00
N GLY A 175 7.36 14.44 24.84
CA GLY A 175 7.01 13.55 25.95
C GLY A 175 5.52 13.43 26.27
N SER A 176 4.65 14.10 25.53
CA SER A 176 3.20 13.98 25.64
C SER A 176 2.58 13.35 24.39
N VAL A 177 1.44 12.69 24.58
CA VAL A 177 0.60 12.15 23.51
C VAL A 177 -0.63 13.03 23.44
N ASN A 178 -1.00 13.46 22.23
CA ASN A 178 -2.23 14.20 22.02
C ASN A 178 -3.45 13.31 22.30
N GLU A 179 -4.56 13.90 22.64
CA GLU A 179 -5.83 13.20 22.77
C GLU A 179 -6.27 12.67 21.39
N PHE A 180 -6.72 11.41 21.37
CA PHE A 180 -7.19 10.77 20.14
C PHE A 180 -8.67 11.10 19.91
N ASP A 181 -8.97 11.69 18.78
CA ASP A 181 -10.33 12.07 18.41
C ASP A 181 -11.16 10.84 17.99
N GLN A 182 -11.95 10.34 18.95
CA GLN A 182 -12.87 9.21 18.76
C GLN A 182 -13.99 9.55 17.78
N SER A 183 -14.48 10.78 17.77
CA SER A 183 -15.56 11.24 16.89
C SER A 183 -15.09 11.28 15.44
N LEU A 184 -13.88 11.76 15.20
CA LEU A 184 -13.27 11.73 13.87
C LEU A 184 -13.02 10.29 13.41
N ALA A 185 -12.55 9.39 14.29
CA ALA A 185 -12.34 7.99 13.96
C ALA A 185 -13.64 7.27 13.58
N PHE A 186 -14.74 7.56 14.29
CA PHE A 186 -16.07 7.06 13.95
C PHE A 186 -16.60 7.65 12.65
N SER A 187 -16.47 8.97 12.47
CA SER A 187 -16.87 9.66 11.24
C SER A 187 -16.14 9.08 10.03
N LEU A 188 -14.82 8.91 10.14
CA LEU A 188 -14.02 8.33 9.05
C LEU A 188 -14.41 6.88 8.76
N HIS A 189 -14.67 6.06 9.79
CA HIS A 189 -15.20 4.72 9.60
C HIS A 189 -16.49 4.72 8.78
N ASN A 190 -17.47 5.55 9.15
CA ASN A 190 -18.74 5.62 8.45
C ASN A 190 -18.61 6.10 7.01
N ARG A 191 -17.72 7.04 6.74
CA ARG A 191 -17.44 7.55 5.39
C ARG A 191 -16.80 6.47 4.52
N LEU A 192 -15.83 5.72 5.06
CA LEU A 192 -15.12 4.69 4.30
C LEU A 192 -15.94 3.41 4.08
N PHE A 193 -16.72 3.01 5.07
CA PHE A 193 -17.40 1.71 5.06
C PHE A 193 -18.94 1.80 4.95
N GLY A 194 -19.53 2.99 5.08
CA GLY A 194 -20.99 3.15 5.10
C GLY A 194 -21.73 2.50 3.93
N GLY A 195 -21.19 2.60 2.72
CA GLY A 195 -21.76 1.97 1.52
C GLY A 195 -21.78 0.44 1.52
N ILE A 196 -20.97 -0.19 2.41
CA ILE A 196 -20.84 -1.65 2.53
C ILE A 196 -21.10 -2.16 3.96
N GLN A 197 -21.48 -1.28 4.89
CA GLN A 197 -21.59 -1.57 6.33
C GLN A 197 -22.41 -2.83 6.62
N SER A 198 -23.57 -3.00 5.96
CA SER A 198 -24.44 -4.16 6.16
C SER A 198 -23.80 -5.49 5.74
N LYS A 199 -22.68 -5.44 5.03
CA LYS A 199 -21.95 -6.61 4.52
C LYS A 199 -20.70 -6.91 5.34
N LEU A 200 -20.41 -6.13 6.38
CA LEU A 200 -19.26 -6.32 7.27
C LEU A 200 -19.63 -7.02 8.58
N ALA A 201 -20.92 -7.06 8.94
CA ALA A 201 -21.37 -7.43 10.28
C ALA A 201 -20.99 -8.86 10.72
N ASP A 202 -20.99 -9.80 9.78
CA ASP A 202 -20.71 -11.23 10.02
C ASP A 202 -19.26 -11.64 9.67
N LEU A 203 -18.38 -10.67 9.42
CA LEU A 203 -16.97 -10.94 9.16
C LEU A 203 -16.18 -11.04 10.47
N ASN A 204 -15.33 -12.06 10.54
CA ASN A 204 -14.38 -12.25 11.63
C ASN A 204 -12.95 -11.82 11.23
N HIS A 205 -12.69 -11.71 9.92
CA HIS A 205 -11.39 -11.30 9.40
C HIS A 205 -11.57 -10.38 8.19
N LEU A 206 -10.96 -9.21 8.28
CA LEU A 206 -10.94 -8.18 7.26
C LEU A 206 -9.52 -7.99 6.75
N ILE A 207 -9.31 -8.31 5.48
CA ILE A 207 -8.05 -8.08 4.78
C ILE A 207 -8.17 -6.75 4.04
N ILE A 208 -7.34 -5.79 4.39
CA ILE A 208 -7.38 -4.45 3.85
C ILE A 208 -6.26 -4.26 2.84
N ILE A 209 -6.63 -3.74 1.66
CA ILE A 209 -5.72 -3.32 0.60
C ILE A 209 -5.86 -1.79 0.49
N PRO A 210 -5.07 -1.05 1.28
CA PRO A 210 -5.17 0.40 1.32
C PRO A 210 -4.47 1.03 0.12
N THR A 211 -4.98 2.18 -0.34
CA THR A 211 -4.37 2.98 -1.42
C THR A 211 -4.25 4.43 -1.01
N GLY A 212 -3.31 5.16 -1.61
CA GLY A 212 -3.12 6.58 -1.35
C GLY A 212 -2.94 6.89 0.15
N PRO A 213 -3.63 7.90 0.68
CA PRO A 213 -3.52 8.30 2.08
C PRO A 213 -3.95 7.20 3.06
N LEU A 214 -4.83 6.28 2.64
CA LEU A 214 -5.29 5.17 3.46
C LEU A 214 -4.19 4.17 3.80
N ALA A 215 -3.10 4.13 3.03
CA ALA A 215 -1.94 3.27 3.35
C ALA A 215 -1.28 3.64 4.68
N SER A 216 -1.48 4.85 5.16
CA SER A 216 -0.97 5.32 6.45
C SER A 216 -2.01 5.31 7.58
N LEU A 217 -3.27 4.95 7.28
CA LEU A 217 -4.36 4.88 8.27
C LEU A 217 -4.21 3.62 9.14
N PRO A 218 -4.15 3.74 10.46
CA PRO A 218 -4.22 2.60 11.36
C PRO A 218 -5.68 2.14 11.50
N PHE A 219 -6.19 1.34 10.57
CA PHE A 219 -7.59 0.88 10.54
C PHE A 219 -8.06 0.24 11.85
N ALA A 220 -7.15 -0.33 12.62
CA ALA A 220 -7.44 -0.91 13.94
C ALA A 220 -8.05 0.11 14.93
N LEU A 221 -7.70 1.39 14.76
CA LEU A 221 -8.15 2.50 15.60
C LEU A 221 -9.41 3.20 15.10
N LEU A 222 -10.02 2.73 14.01
CA LEU A 222 -11.34 3.20 13.64
C LEU A 222 -12.38 2.69 14.64
N ILE A 223 -13.45 3.47 14.79
CA ILE A 223 -14.55 3.19 15.71
C ILE A 223 -15.80 2.90 14.88
N ASP A 224 -16.47 1.77 15.12
CA ASP A 224 -17.59 1.31 14.30
C ASP A 224 -18.98 1.64 14.89
N SER A 225 -19.02 2.23 16.08
CA SER A 225 -20.24 2.71 16.73
C SER A 225 -20.00 4.09 17.35
N GLU A 226 -21.03 4.93 17.41
CA GLU A 226 -20.92 6.27 17.95
C GLU A 226 -20.37 6.26 19.38
N PRO A 227 -19.30 7.02 19.67
CA PRO A 227 -18.71 7.10 21.01
C PRO A 227 -19.72 7.63 22.02
N LYS A 228 -19.90 6.93 23.13
CA LYS A 228 -20.81 7.33 24.21
C LYS A 228 -20.12 8.11 25.33
N SER A 229 -18.82 8.08 25.36
CA SER A 229 -17.96 8.76 26.34
C SER A 229 -16.57 8.97 25.76
N ASP A 230 -15.77 9.82 26.42
CA ASP A 230 -14.37 10.07 26.04
C ASP A 230 -13.42 8.94 26.51
N ARG A 231 -13.95 7.92 27.17
CA ARG A 231 -13.15 6.80 27.67
C ARG A 231 -12.79 5.83 26.56
N TYR A 232 -11.52 5.71 26.26
CA TYR A 232 -11.00 4.79 25.23
C TYR A 232 -11.34 3.31 25.51
N SER A 233 -11.52 2.92 26.78
CA SER A 233 -11.92 1.56 27.15
C SER A 233 -13.37 1.21 26.80
N GLU A 234 -14.22 2.23 26.56
CA GLU A 234 -15.62 2.06 26.21
C GLU A 234 -15.86 2.21 24.70
N ALA A 235 -14.84 2.63 23.95
CA ALA A 235 -14.93 2.83 22.53
C ALA A 235 -15.03 1.49 21.76
N SER A 236 -15.88 1.46 20.75
CA SER A 236 -16.09 0.30 19.88
C SER A 236 -15.03 0.27 18.78
N TRP A 237 -13.80 -0.07 19.15
CA TRP A 237 -12.69 -0.18 18.21
C TRP A 237 -12.92 -1.28 17.18
N LEU A 238 -12.68 -0.99 15.93
CA LEU A 238 -12.85 -1.95 14.83
C LEU A 238 -12.06 -3.25 15.07
N VAL A 239 -10.85 -3.16 15.63
CA VAL A 239 -10.02 -4.31 15.96
C VAL A 239 -10.62 -5.24 17.03
N ASN A 240 -11.50 -4.74 17.88
CA ASN A 240 -12.19 -5.58 18.89
C ASN A 240 -13.29 -6.44 18.27
N ARG A 241 -13.81 -6.04 17.11
CA ARG A 241 -14.89 -6.75 16.40
C ARG A 241 -14.37 -7.70 15.35
N VAL A 242 -13.32 -7.34 14.63
CA VAL A 242 -12.82 -8.09 13.48
C VAL A 242 -11.30 -8.10 13.46
N ALA A 243 -10.71 -9.28 13.22
CA ALA A 243 -9.27 -9.36 12.99
C ALA A 243 -8.91 -8.59 11.70
N ILE A 244 -7.88 -7.77 11.77
CA ILE A 244 -7.45 -6.94 10.64
C ILE A 244 -6.07 -7.40 10.17
N SER A 245 -5.94 -7.63 8.88
CA SER A 245 -4.65 -7.81 8.21
C SER A 245 -4.56 -6.93 6.97
N HIS A 246 -3.34 -6.69 6.50
CA HIS A 246 -3.09 -5.87 5.33
C HIS A 246 -2.43 -6.69 4.23
N SER A 247 -2.80 -6.43 3.00
CA SER A 247 -2.11 -6.95 1.82
C SER A 247 -1.76 -5.80 0.88
N PRO A 248 -0.60 -5.84 0.21
CA PRO A 248 -0.21 -4.80 -0.74
C PRO A 248 -1.14 -4.72 -1.96
N SER A 249 -1.68 -5.87 -2.41
CA SER A 249 -2.56 -5.94 -3.57
C SER A 249 -3.43 -7.19 -3.55
N LEU A 250 -4.47 -7.20 -4.42
CA LEU A 250 -5.31 -8.38 -4.67
C LEU A 250 -4.47 -9.56 -5.19
N ASN A 251 -3.52 -9.29 -6.09
CA ASN A 251 -2.62 -10.31 -6.65
C ASN A 251 -1.72 -10.93 -5.58
N THR A 252 -1.14 -10.11 -4.69
CA THR A 252 -0.30 -10.60 -3.59
C THR A 252 -1.11 -11.48 -2.65
N PHE A 253 -2.30 -11.05 -2.25
CA PHE A 253 -3.19 -11.86 -1.40
C PHE A 253 -3.53 -13.20 -2.07
N TYR A 254 -3.95 -13.18 -3.35
CA TYR A 254 -4.30 -14.38 -4.10
C TYR A 254 -3.11 -15.35 -4.21
N SER A 255 -1.94 -14.82 -4.53
CA SER A 255 -0.71 -15.62 -4.64
C SER A 255 -0.36 -16.30 -3.32
N GLN A 256 -0.45 -15.60 -2.20
CA GLN A 256 -0.19 -16.17 -0.87
C GLN A 256 -1.17 -17.31 -0.52
N ARG A 257 -2.41 -17.24 -1.01
CA ARG A 257 -3.44 -18.26 -0.78
C ARG A 257 -3.38 -19.44 -1.76
N THR A 258 -2.68 -19.28 -2.88
CA THR A 258 -2.58 -20.33 -3.93
C THR A 258 -1.24 -21.05 -3.94
N ILE A 259 -0.17 -20.38 -3.50
CA ILE A 259 1.15 -21.02 -3.40
C ILE A 259 1.09 -22.03 -2.25
N ALA A 260 1.21 -23.31 -2.60
CA ALA A 260 1.39 -24.35 -1.59
C ALA A 260 2.61 -23.99 -0.72
N PRO A 261 2.53 -24.11 0.61
CA PRO A 261 3.66 -23.84 1.45
C PRO A 261 4.84 -24.68 0.99
N ALA A 262 5.87 -24.02 0.45
CA ALA A 262 7.16 -24.67 0.23
C ALA A 262 7.57 -25.32 1.56
N LYS A 263 8.30 -26.45 1.50
CA LYS A 263 8.79 -27.24 2.64
C LYS A 263 8.88 -26.41 3.92
N LYS A 264 8.39 -26.98 5.05
CA LYS A 264 8.48 -26.31 6.37
C LYS A 264 9.80 -25.58 6.51
N PRO A 265 9.80 -24.28 6.77
CA PRO A 265 11.03 -23.52 6.89
C PRO A 265 11.87 -24.12 8.02
N ILE A 266 13.17 -24.29 7.76
CA ILE A 266 14.13 -24.83 8.75
C ILE A 266 14.23 -23.91 9.98
N LYS A 267 13.97 -22.60 9.76
CA LYS A 267 13.95 -21.58 10.82
C LYS A 267 12.64 -20.79 10.77
N PRO A 268 12.00 -20.52 11.93
CA PRO A 268 10.71 -19.85 11.98
C PRO A 268 10.77 -18.38 11.56
N LEU A 269 11.96 -17.76 11.63
CA LEU A 269 12.17 -16.36 11.26
C LEU A 269 13.54 -16.19 10.62
N LEU A 270 13.57 -15.45 9.50
CA LEU A 270 14.78 -14.85 8.93
C LEU A 270 14.53 -13.35 8.82
N ALA A 271 15.31 -12.56 9.55
CA ALA A 271 15.19 -11.11 9.55
C ALA A 271 16.48 -10.47 9.04
N PHE A 272 16.34 -9.50 8.12
CA PHE A 272 17.43 -8.63 7.66
C PHE A 272 17.12 -7.21 8.13
N GLY A 273 18.03 -6.57 8.79
CA GLY A 273 17.87 -5.22 9.30
C GLY A 273 19.11 -4.37 9.13
N ASN A 274 18.95 -3.07 9.31
CA ASN A 274 20.01 -2.09 9.26
C ASN A 274 20.84 -2.12 7.95
N PRO A 275 20.22 -1.95 6.77
CA PRO A 275 20.95 -1.93 5.51
C PRO A 275 21.90 -0.71 5.50
N SER A 276 23.18 -0.92 5.21
CA SER A 276 24.11 0.17 4.95
C SER A 276 23.81 0.76 3.57
N LEU A 277 23.34 2.00 3.53
CA LEU A 277 23.02 2.72 2.29
C LEU A 277 24.25 3.40 1.65
N SER A 278 25.36 3.45 2.37
CA SER A 278 26.63 4.08 1.95
C SER A 278 27.66 3.12 1.35
N GLY A 279 27.29 1.86 1.12
CA GLY A 279 28.21 0.81 0.67
C GLY A 279 29.03 0.19 1.81
N PHE A 280 29.56 -1.00 1.56
CA PHE A 280 30.39 -1.72 2.54
C PHE A 280 31.78 -1.07 2.65
N ASP A 281 32.06 -0.45 3.78
CA ASP A 281 33.44 -0.18 4.23
C ASP A 281 33.80 -1.29 5.22
N VAL A 282 34.24 -2.44 4.68
CA VAL A 282 34.47 -3.70 5.41
C VAL A 282 35.47 -3.55 6.56
N GLN A 283 36.32 -2.51 6.54
CA GLN A 283 37.37 -2.32 7.55
C GLN A 283 36.93 -1.51 8.79
N LYS A 284 35.80 -0.79 8.74
CA LYS A 284 35.31 0.00 9.88
C LYS A 284 34.27 -0.68 10.73
N ASP A 285 33.50 -1.61 10.14
CA ASP A 285 32.35 -2.20 10.82
C ASP A 285 32.72 -3.37 11.78
N GLU A 286 33.87 -4.05 11.59
CA GLU A 286 34.30 -5.11 12.53
C GLU A 286 34.69 -4.58 13.92
N LYS A 287 35.18 -3.34 14.02
CA LYS A 287 35.54 -2.74 15.33
C LYS A 287 34.34 -2.20 16.11
N ASN A 288 33.24 -1.85 15.42
CA ASN A 288 32.01 -1.33 16.05
C ASN A 288 30.97 -2.42 16.36
N ALA A 289 31.02 -3.56 15.69
CA ALA A 289 30.13 -4.69 15.93
C ALA A 289 30.32 -5.36 17.29
N SER A 290 31.50 -5.26 17.88
CA SER A 290 31.82 -5.86 19.18
C SER A 290 31.29 -5.08 20.38
N ASN A 291 30.90 -3.80 20.22
CA ASN A 291 30.48 -2.91 21.30
C ASN A 291 29.01 -2.41 21.18
N SER A 292 28.20 -2.97 20.29
CA SER A 292 26.81 -2.56 20.20
C SER A 292 25.93 -3.36 21.17
N PRO A 293 24.90 -2.75 21.80
CA PRO A 293 23.96 -3.46 22.69
C PRO A 293 23.24 -4.64 22.01
N LEU A 294 23.18 -4.66 20.68
CA LEU A 294 22.57 -5.73 19.87
C LEU A 294 23.45 -6.99 19.80
N SER A 295 24.77 -6.89 19.98
CA SER A 295 25.67 -8.06 20.06
C SER A 295 25.43 -8.87 21.35
N ALA A 296 25.03 -8.21 22.44
CA ALA A 296 24.67 -8.86 23.70
C ALA A 296 23.35 -9.64 23.60
N LEU A 297 22.38 -9.14 22.82
CA LEU A 297 21.12 -9.83 22.55
C LEU A 297 21.30 -11.03 21.62
N ALA A 298 22.18 -10.94 20.62
CA ALA A 298 22.47 -12.07 19.72
C ALA A 298 23.19 -13.22 20.42
N SER A 299 24.01 -12.93 21.45
CA SER A 299 24.68 -13.95 22.24
C SER A 299 23.75 -14.65 23.23
N SER A 300 22.69 -13.99 23.71
CA SER A 300 21.68 -14.60 24.59
C SER A 300 20.73 -15.53 23.84
N CYS A 301 20.42 -15.27 22.57
CA CYS A 301 19.62 -16.15 21.72
C CYS A 301 20.33 -17.47 21.32
N ARG A 302 21.65 -17.57 21.46
CA ARG A 302 22.41 -18.80 21.15
C ARG A 302 22.33 -19.87 22.23
N LYS A 303 21.77 -19.57 23.41
CA LYS A 303 21.76 -20.48 24.58
C LYS A 303 20.45 -21.24 24.77
N VAL A 304 19.47 -21.10 23.89
CA VAL A 304 18.28 -21.96 23.93
C VAL A 304 18.56 -23.20 23.11
N GLY A 305 19.05 -24.24 23.79
CA GLY A 305 19.20 -25.58 23.23
C GLY A 305 17.86 -26.18 22.82
N PRO A 306 17.85 -27.25 21.99
CA PRO A 306 16.62 -27.89 21.57
C PRO A 306 15.88 -28.42 22.81
N ALA A 307 14.61 -28.03 22.95
CA ALA A 307 13.73 -28.67 23.91
C ALA A 307 13.55 -30.13 23.51
N SER A 308 13.89 -30.99 24.40
CA SER A 308 13.67 -32.43 24.35
C SER A 308 12.18 -32.82 24.24
#